data_3b7f2fdfa2a343d3b0e5fe5da31264f7
#
_entry.id   3b7f2fdfa2a343d3b0e5fe5da31264f7
#
_cell.length_a   1.000
_cell.length_b   1.000
_cell.length_c   1.000
_cell.angle_alpha   90.00
_cell.angle_beta   90.00
_cell.angle_gamma   90.00
#
_symmetry.space_group_name_H-M   'P 1'
#
loop_
_entity.id
_entity.type
_entity.pdbx_description
1 polymer ?
#
loop_
_entity_poly.entity_id
_entity_poly.type
_entity_poly.pdbx_seq_one_letter_code
_entity_poly.pdbx_strand_id
1 'polypeptide(L)'
;MAEQLSTQNQFKGAALSMAKMTALLAHEIKNPLAGIKGAAQLLELDLPPEHRELSGMIVNETDRITSLLRRIETLSTDAPLKFEDVNIHEVLDHCTRITKASFGRHLQIIRQYDPSLPNVRADRELLVQCFLNLFKNAAEATKAGDELSLKTSYSMTRYISSLSDGKRVHLPLQIEIEDTGEGIPHELAAHIFEPFISTKSGGSGLGLAMVASVIADHGGTITQLRGRQGTCFSINLPFLNAANSERRQKSRSHIFR
;
A
#
# COMPACT_ATOMS: atom_id res chain seq x y z
N MET A 1 18.96 4.58 14.38
CA MET A 1 17.74 5.33 14.02
C MET A 1 17.96 6.29 12.84
N ALA A 2 19.01 7.12 12.81
CA ALA A 2 19.33 7.98 11.65
C ALA A 2 19.71 7.20 10.38
N GLU A 3 20.45 6.11 10.51
CA GLU A 3 20.82 5.22 9.39
C GLU A 3 19.61 4.53 8.75
N GLN A 4 18.63 4.08 9.53
CA GLN A 4 17.42 3.46 8.99
C GLN A 4 16.55 4.43 8.19
N LEU A 5 16.50 5.71 8.57
CA LEU A 5 15.80 6.76 7.83
C LEU A 5 16.52 7.16 6.54
N SER A 6 17.86 7.16 6.55
CA SER A 6 18.69 7.42 5.37
C SER A 6 18.57 6.30 4.34
N THR A 7 18.60 5.07 4.79
CA THR A 7 18.42 3.86 3.96
C THR A 7 17.02 3.82 3.34
N GLN A 8 15.98 4.11 4.13
CA GLN A 8 14.58 4.16 3.65
C GLN A 8 14.37 5.22 2.56
N ASN A 9 15.11 6.34 2.62
CA ASN A 9 15.03 7.40 1.62
C ASN A 9 15.83 7.12 0.34
N GLN A 10 16.96 6.43 0.42
CA GLN A 10 17.72 5.99 -0.76
C GLN A 10 16.98 4.90 -1.53
N PHE A 11 16.36 3.93 -0.83
CA PHE A 11 15.50 2.90 -1.43
C PHE A 11 14.26 3.51 -2.09
N LYS A 12 13.72 4.59 -1.51
CA LYS A 12 12.60 5.34 -2.08
C LYS A 12 12.91 5.93 -3.45
N GLY A 13 14.11 6.51 -3.63
CA GLY A 13 14.54 7.09 -4.91
C GLY A 13 14.70 6.03 -6.01
N ALA A 14 15.33 4.91 -5.69
CA ALA A 14 15.54 3.80 -6.61
C ALA A 14 14.22 3.08 -6.95
N ALA A 15 13.39 2.78 -5.95
CA ALA A 15 12.09 2.16 -6.13
C ALA A 15 11.13 3.05 -6.95
N LEU A 16 11.12 4.35 -6.70
CA LEU A 16 10.30 5.31 -7.44
C LEU A 16 10.77 5.46 -8.90
N SER A 17 12.09 5.49 -9.14
CA SER A 17 12.64 5.53 -10.51
C SER A 17 12.33 4.26 -11.27
N MET A 18 12.42 3.10 -10.62
CA MET A 18 12.09 1.80 -11.19
C MET A 18 10.59 1.67 -11.45
N ALA A 19 9.75 2.15 -10.52
CA ALA A 19 8.30 2.19 -10.71
C ALA A 19 7.91 3.12 -11.87
N LYS A 20 8.54 4.29 -12.03
CA LYS A 20 8.29 5.20 -13.16
C LYS A 20 8.68 4.59 -14.50
N MET A 21 9.83 3.94 -14.61
CA MET A 21 10.21 3.21 -15.82
C MET A 21 9.23 2.07 -16.13
N THR A 22 8.82 1.34 -15.11
CA THR A 22 7.90 0.21 -15.28
C THR A 22 6.49 0.67 -15.65
N ALA A 23 6.06 1.85 -15.20
CA ALA A 23 4.77 2.43 -15.59
C ALA A 23 4.74 2.88 -17.06
N LEU A 24 5.82 3.45 -17.57
CA LEU A 24 5.94 3.75 -19.01
C LEU A 24 5.88 2.47 -19.83
N LEU A 25 6.57 1.42 -19.41
CA LEU A 25 6.54 0.11 -20.05
C LEU A 25 5.17 -0.60 -19.88
N ALA A 26 4.44 -0.32 -18.80
CA ALA A 26 3.15 -0.96 -18.56
C ALA A 26 2.13 -0.64 -19.65
N HIS A 27 2.09 0.58 -20.17
CA HIS A 27 1.23 0.93 -21.31
C HIS A 27 1.62 0.18 -22.59
N GLU A 28 2.91 0.05 -22.85
CA GLU A 28 3.41 -0.68 -24.02
C GLU A 28 3.22 -2.19 -23.92
N ILE A 29 3.20 -2.74 -22.70
CA ILE A 29 2.92 -4.17 -22.45
C ILE A 29 1.42 -4.45 -22.44
N LYS A 30 0.56 -3.55 -21.99
CA LYS A 30 -0.90 -3.73 -22.01
C LYS A 30 -1.45 -3.89 -23.43
N ASN A 31 -0.89 -3.16 -24.39
CA ASN A 31 -1.35 -3.22 -25.77
C ASN A 31 -1.21 -4.63 -26.39
N PRO A 32 -0.03 -5.29 -26.39
CA PRO A 32 0.10 -6.66 -26.87
C PRO A 32 -0.71 -7.66 -26.04
N LEU A 33 -0.85 -7.46 -24.71
CA LEU A 33 -1.69 -8.32 -23.88
C LEU A 33 -3.16 -8.23 -24.26
N ALA A 34 -3.67 -7.04 -24.57
CA ALA A 34 -5.04 -6.86 -25.08
C ALA A 34 -5.24 -7.58 -26.42
N GLY A 35 -4.24 -7.55 -27.31
CA GLY A 35 -4.24 -8.31 -28.56
C GLY A 35 -4.27 -9.82 -28.33
N ILE A 36 -3.41 -10.36 -27.44
CA ILE A 36 -3.37 -11.77 -27.08
C ILE A 36 -4.71 -12.21 -26.47
N LYS A 37 -5.27 -11.42 -25.56
CA LYS A 37 -6.58 -11.69 -24.96
C LYS A 37 -7.68 -11.72 -26.00
N GLY A 38 -7.73 -10.72 -26.90
CA GLY A 38 -8.72 -10.65 -27.96
C GLY A 38 -8.63 -11.83 -28.92
N ALA A 39 -7.42 -12.24 -29.32
CA ALA A 39 -7.19 -13.41 -30.16
C ALA A 39 -7.65 -14.69 -29.47
N ALA A 40 -7.33 -14.88 -28.18
CA ALA A 40 -7.78 -16.05 -27.42
C ALA A 40 -9.31 -16.11 -27.29
N GLN A 41 -9.97 -14.97 -27.06
CA GLN A 41 -11.44 -14.89 -27.01
C GLN A 41 -12.10 -15.18 -28.37
N LEU A 42 -11.51 -14.73 -29.46
CA LEU A 42 -12.00 -15.06 -30.81
C LEU A 42 -11.85 -16.55 -31.12
N LEU A 43 -10.69 -17.14 -30.80
CA LEU A 43 -10.47 -18.57 -30.95
C LEU A 43 -11.48 -19.39 -30.12
N GLU A 44 -11.86 -18.93 -28.92
CA GLU A 44 -12.82 -19.64 -28.08
C GLU A 44 -14.20 -19.77 -28.72
N LEU A 45 -14.60 -18.85 -29.62
CA LEU A 45 -15.86 -18.92 -30.34
C LEU A 45 -15.92 -20.09 -31.33
N ASP A 46 -14.79 -20.39 -31.97
CA ASP A 46 -14.69 -21.39 -33.02
C ASP A 46 -14.18 -22.76 -32.52
N LEU A 47 -13.66 -22.83 -31.28
CA LEU A 47 -13.10 -24.05 -30.71
C LEU A 47 -14.19 -25.01 -30.20
N PRO A 48 -14.00 -26.34 -30.39
CA PRO A 48 -14.79 -27.36 -29.69
C PRO A 48 -14.70 -27.21 -28.17
N PRO A 49 -15.74 -27.59 -27.40
CA PRO A 49 -15.77 -27.44 -25.95
C PRO A 49 -14.55 -28.00 -25.21
N GLU A 50 -13.98 -29.11 -25.69
CA GLU A 50 -12.80 -29.76 -25.14
C GLU A 50 -11.50 -28.93 -25.26
N HIS A 51 -11.45 -27.94 -26.15
CA HIS A 51 -10.28 -27.05 -26.33
C HIS A 51 -10.47 -25.63 -25.77
N ARG A 52 -11.67 -25.29 -25.29
CA ARG A 52 -11.95 -23.97 -24.71
C ARG A 52 -11.22 -23.71 -23.38
N GLU A 53 -10.83 -24.78 -22.69
CA GLU A 53 -10.07 -24.66 -21.44
C GLU A 53 -8.73 -23.97 -21.69
N LEU A 54 -8.04 -24.26 -22.79
CA LEU A 54 -6.76 -23.66 -23.14
C LEU A 54 -6.88 -22.16 -23.46
N SER A 55 -7.90 -21.75 -24.22
CA SER A 55 -8.16 -20.34 -24.50
C SER A 55 -8.53 -19.59 -23.24
N GLY A 56 -9.35 -20.18 -22.37
CA GLY A 56 -9.67 -19.65 -21.07
C GLY A 56 -8.45 -19.44 -20.15
N MET A 57 -7.50 -20.38 -20.17
CA MET A 57 -6.22 -20.21 -19.45
C MET A 57 -5.43 -19.01 -19.97
N ILE A 58 -5.35 -18.80 -21.28
CA ILE A 58 -4.65 -17.65 -21.88
C ILE A 58 -5.33 -16.34 -21.46
N VAL A 59 -6.65 -16.27 -21.51
CA VAL A 59 -7.44 -15.10 -21.08
C VAL A 59 -7.16 -14.79 -19.61
N ASN A 60 -7.23 -15.81 -18.74
CA ASN A 60 -7.01 -15.64 -17.29
C ASN A 60 -5.59 -15.16 -16.97
N GLU A 61 -4.57 -15.72 -17.63
CA GLU A 61 -3.18 -15.31 -17.39
C GLU A 61 -2.92 -13.89 -17.94
N THR A 62 -3.54 -13.53 -19.06
CA THR A 62 -3.47 -12.18 -19.61
C THR A 62 -4.10 -11.15 -18.66
N ASP A 63 -5.25 -11.49 -18.05
CA ASP A 63 -5.90 -10.65 -17.04
C ASP A 63 -5.07 -10.54 -15.76
N ARG A 64 -4.42 -11.63 -15.37
CA ARG A 64 -3.50 -11.65 -14.22
C ARG A 64 -2.32 -10.70 -14.44
N ILE A 65 -1.65 -10.77 -15.60
CA ILE A 65 -0.53 -9.90 -15.96
C ILE A 65 -1.00 -8.44 -16.02
N THR A 66 -2.14 -8.17 -16.63
CA THR A 66 -2.73 -6.81 -16.70
C THR A 66 -3.02 -6.26 -15.30
N SER A 67 -3.49 -7.09 -14.37
CA SER A 67 -3.71 -6.69 -12.98
C SER A 67 -2.41 -6.36 -12.25
N LEU A 68 -1.33 -7.10 -12.51
CA LEU A 68 0.01 -6.80 -11.97
C LEU A 68 0.53 -5.46 -12.50
N LEU A 69 0.39 -5.21 -13.80
CA LEU A 69 0.80 -3.93 -14.41
C LEU A 69 0.04 -2.74 -13.82
N ARG A 70 -1.28 -2.86 -13.60
CA ARG A 70 -2.06 -1.81 -12.94
C ARG A 70 -1.56 -1.48 -11.54
N ARG A 71 -1.15 -2.49 -10.76
CA ARG A 71 -0.58 -2.28 -9.42
C ARG A 71 0.74 -1.52 -9.48
N ILE A 72 1.56 -1.78 -10.49
CA ILE A 72 2.82 -1.06 -10.72
C ILE A 72 2.54 0.39 -11.11
N GLU A 73 1.57 0.64 -11.99
CA GLU A 73 1.16 2.00 -12.36
C GLU A 73 0.71 2.82 -11.16
N THR A 74 -0.03 2.21 -10.23
CA THR A 74 -0.47 2.88 -8.99
C THR A 74 0.72 3.32 -8.13
N LEU A 75 1.85 2.59 -8.17
CA LEU A 75 3.09 2.99 -7.47
C LEU A 75 3.77 4.22 -8.10
N SER A 76 3.53 4.49 -9.38
CA SER A 76 4.22 5.53 -10.15
C SER A 76 3.34 6.69 -10.58
N THR A 77 2.05 6.66 -10.21
CA THR A 77 1.11 7.71 -10.63
C THR A 77 1.49 9.05 -10.00
N ASP A 78 1.95 9.99 -10.81
CA ASP A 78 2.17 11.39 -10.44
C ASP A 78 0.83 12.18 -10.34
N ALA A 79 -0.32 11.49 -10.25
CA ALA A 79 -1.60 12.14 -10.07
C ALA A 79 -1.61 12.95 -8.77
N PRO A 80 -2.08 14.19 -8.79
CA PRO A 80 -2.16 14.99 -7.58
C PRO A 80 -3.09 14.31 -6.57
N LEU A 81 -2.62 14.19 -5.31
CA LEU A 81 -3.43 13.68 -4.23
C LEU A 81 -4.69 14.53 -4.03
N LYS A 82 -5.83 13.89 -3.89
CA LYS A 82 -7.10 14.54 -3.55
C LYS A 82 -7.24 14.66 -2.04
N PHE A 83 -6.55 15.65 -1.47
CA PHE A 83 -6.59 15.86 -0.03
C PHE A 83 -7.95 16.39 0.44
N GLU A 84 -8.57 15.67 1.34
CA GLU A 84 -9.80 16.04 2.05
C GLU A 84 -9.65 15.84 3.56
N ASP A 85 -10.62 16.30 4.34
CA ASP A 85 -10.65 16.09 5.78
C ASP A 85 -11.20 14.68 6.08
N VAL A 86 -10.33 13.80 6.57
CA VAL A 86 -10.60 12.38 6.75
C VAL A 86 -10.59 12.02 8.21
N ASN A 87 -11.65 11.38 8.69
CA ASN A 87 -11.66 10.68 9.96
C ASN A 87 -11.03 9.30 9.76
N ILE A 88 -9.87 9.08 10.41
CA ILE A 88 -9.13 7.84 10.24
C ILE A 88 -9.88 6.61 10.74
N HIS A 89 -10.71 6.76 11.78
CA HIS A 89 -11.51 5.66 12.33
C HIS A 89 -12.57 5.19 11.33
N GLU A 90 -13.21 6.13 10.61
CA GLU A 90 -14.17 5.79 9.56
C GLU A 90 -13.52 5.00 8.42
N VAL A 91 -12.29 5.36 8.05
CA VAL A 91 -11.51 4.63 7.04
C VAL A 91 -11.18 3.21 7.51
N LEU A 92 -10.67 3.06 8.74
CA LEU A 92 -10.36 1.75 9.32
C LEU A 92 -11.62 0.89 9.46
N ASP A 93 -12.75 1.47 9.87
CA ASP A 93 -14.02 0.76 9.98
C ASP A 93 -14.58 0.35 8.62
N HIS A 94 -14.42 1.20 7.60
CA HIS A 94 -14.76 0.84 6.22
C HIS A 94 -13.94 -0.36 5.73
N CYS A 95 -12.62 -0.33 5.93
CA CYS A 95 -11.73 -1.44 5.59
C CYS A 95 -12.09 -2.71 6.36
N THR A 96 -12.45 -2.59 7.65
CA THR A 96 -12.90 -3.71 8.49
C THR A 96 -14.15 -4.37 7.91
N ARG A 97 -15.16 -3.59 7.49
CA ARG A 97 -16.38 -4.14 6.87
C ARG A 97 -16.06 -4.91 5.59
N ILE A 98 -15.21 -4.34 4.71
CA ILE A 98 -14.79 -5.01 3.46
C ILE A 98 -14.07 -6.31 3.78
N THR A 99 -13.10 -6.27 4.71
CA THR A 99 -12.31 -7.45 5.12
C THR A 99 -13.20 -8.57 5.63
N LYS A 100 -14.13 -8.25 6.52
CA LYS A 100 -15.08 -9.22 7.07
C LYS A 100 -16.04 -9.80 6.02
N ALA A 101 -16.43 -9.01 5.03
CA ALA A 101 -17.31 -9.47 3.96
C ALA A 101 -16.60 -10.34 2.91
N SER A 102 -15.25 -10.24 2.80
CA SER A 102 -14.48 -10.89 1.73
C SER A 102 -13.45 -11.90 2.26
N PHE A 103 -12.21 -11.47 2.42
CA PHE A 103 -11.05 -12.36 2.65
C PHE A 103 -10.70 -12.59 4.14
N GLY A 104 -11.20 -11.77 5.06
CA GLY A 104 -10.86 -11.84 6.50
C GLY A 104 -12.02 -12.29 7.38
N ARG A 105 -12.91 -13.17 6.88
CA ARG A 105 -14.06 -13.70 7.65
C ARG A 105 -13.65 -14.45 8.92
N HIS A 106 -12.50 -15.10 8.86
CA HIS A 106 -11.93 -15.89 9.96
C HIS A 106 -11.28 -15.06 11.06
N LEU A 107 -10.91 -13.79 10.77
CA LEU A 107 -10.22 -12.92 11.71
C LEU A 107 -11.15 -12.42 12.82
N GLN A 108 -10.66 -12.34 14.04
CA GLN A 108 -11.23 -11.52 15.09
C GLN A 108 -10.60 -10.13 15.04
N ILE A 109 -11.38 -9.08 14.72
CA ILE A 109 -10.84 -7.72 14.61
C ILE A 109 -11.13 -6.94 15.87
N ILE A 110 -10.07 -6.54 16.58
CA ILE A 110 -10.09 -5.77 17.82
C ILE A 110 -9.76 -4.32 17.52
N ARG A 111 -10.56 -3.39 18.04
CA ARG A 111 -10.40 -1.96 17.83
C ARG A 111 -10.10 -1.27 19.16
N GLN A 112 -9.04 -0.48 19.17
CA GLN A 112 -8.60 0.34 20.30
C GLN A 112 -8.32 1.75 19.80
N TYR A 113 -9.38 2.49 19.51
CA TYR A 113 -9.29 3.82 18.95
C TYR A 113 -9.24 4.89 20.04
N ASP A 114 -8.36 5.86 19.88
CA ASP A 114 -8.35 7.09 20.65
C ASP A 114 -9.39 8.06 20.08
N PRO A 115 -10.54 8.26 20.74
CA PRO A 115 -11.61 9.11 20.20
C PRO A 115 -11.28 10.60 20.17
N SER A 116 -10.17 11.02 20.79
CA SER A 116 -9.75 12.42 20.84
C SER A 116 -8.99 12.87 19.60
N LEU A 117 -8.66 11.94 18.68
CA LEU A 117 -7.88 12.25 17.49
C LEU A 117 -8.69 13.12 16.51
N PRO A 118 -8.11 14.24 16.03
CA PRO A 118 -8.75 15.06 15.02
C PRO A 118 -8.71 14.40 13.63
N ASN A 119 -9.52 14.92 12.71
CA ASN A 119 -9.42 14.56 11.30
C ASN A 119 -8.03 14.92 10.74
N VAL A 120 -7.61 14.18 9.73
CA VAL A 120 -6.35 14.38 9.00
C VAL A 120 -6.64 14.80 7.55
N ARG A 121 -5.74 15.59 6.97
CA ARG A 121 -5.79 15.91 5.54
C ARG A 121 -5.16 14.77 4.76
N ALA A 122 -5.97 13.99 4.06
CA ALA A 122 -5.52 12.81 3.34
C ALA A 122 -6.35 12.54 2.09
N ASP A 123 -5.81 11.74 1.19
CA ASP A 123 -6.57 11.10 0.11
C ASP A 123 -7.20 9.83 0.67
N ARG A 124 -8.52 9.88 0.88
CA ARG A 124 -9.29 8.81 1.50
C ARG A 124 -9.22 7.50 0.73
N GLU A 125 -9.30 7.57 -0.61
CA GLU A 125 -9.30 6.39 -1.47
C GLU A 125 -7.96 5.65 -1.37
N LEU A 126 -6.85 6.39 -1.40
CA LEU A 126 -5.51 5.82 -1.26
C LEU A 126 -5.28 5.24 0.14
N LEU A 127 -5.78 5.89 1.20
CA LEU A 127 -5.69 5.32 2.55
C LEU A 127 -6.52 4.04 2.68
N VAL A 128 -7.71 3.97 2.11
CA VAL A 128 -8.51 2.73 2.07
C VAL A 128 -7.74 1.63 1.37
N GLN A 129 -7.15 1.90 0.21
CA GLN A 129 -6.34 0.92 -0.52
C GLN A 129 -5.12 0.47 0.29
N CYS A 130 -4.45 1.40 0.96
CA CYS A 130 -3.32 1.16 1.85
C CYS A 130 -3.71 0.18 2.99
N PHE A 131 -4.77 0.48 3.73
CA PHE A 131 -5.20 -0.37 4.85
C PHE A 131 -5.74 -1.72 4.39
N LEU A 132 -6.46 -1.78 3.27
CA LEU A 132 -6.91 -3.07 2.71
C LEU A 132 -5.74 -3.97 2.33
N ASN A 133 -4.62 -3.43 1.84
CA ASN A 133 -3.42 -4.23 1.60
C ASN A 133 -2.82 -4.80 2.90
N LEU A 134 -2.74 -3.99 3.96
CA LEU A 134 -2.26 -4.46 5.27
C LEU A 134 -3.19 -5.51 5.87
N PHE A 135 -4.49 -5.28 5.82
CA PHE A 135 -5.50 -6.23 6.34
C PHE A 135 -5.49 -7.54 5.56
N LYS A 136 -5.29 -7.46 4.23
CA LYS A 136 -5.16 -8.66 3.40
C LYS A 136 -3.90 -9.44 3.75
N ASN A 137 -2.77 -8.76 3.97
CA ASN A 137 -1.54 -9.43 4.40
C ASN A 137 -1.72 -10.13 5.75
N ALA A 138 -2.38 -9.48 6.71
CA ALA A 138 -2.72 -10.06 8.00
C ALA A 138 -3.65 -11.29 7.85
N ALA A 139 -4.72 -11.17 7.03
CA ALA A 139 -5.65 -12.28 6.80
C ALA A 139 -4.98 -13.49 6.14
N GLU A 140 -3.99 -13.26 5.28
CA GLU A 140 -3.25 -14.33 4.62
C GLU A 140 -2.19 -14.98 5.54
N ALA A 141 -1.73 -14.27 6.57
CA ALA A 141 -0.74 -14.77 7.54
C ALA A 141 -1.38 -15.45 8.76
N THR A 142 -2.70 -15.43 8.88
CA THR A 142 -3.47 -15.84 10.07
C THR A 142 -4.40 -17.00 9.76
N LYS A 143 -4.82 -17.69 10.82
CA LYS A 143 -5.75 -18.83 10.81
C LYS A 143 -7.07 -18.47 11.51
N ALA A 144 -8.02 -19.37 11.50
CA ALA A 144 -9.29 -19.18 12.21
C ALA A 144 -9.05 -19.03 13.72
N GLY A 145 -9.56 -17.96 14.31
CA GLY A 145 -9.39 -17.62 15.72
C GLY A 145 -8.25 -16.63 16.00
N ASP A 146 -7.41 -16.33 14.99
CA ASP A 146 -6.39 -15.30 15.12
C ASP A 146 -6.98 -13.90 15.12
N GLU A 147 -6.22 -12.96 15.67
CA GLU A 147 -6.65 -11.58 15.88
C GLU A 147 -5.94 -10.60 14.94
N LEU A 148 -6.69 -9.57 14.55
CA LEU A 148 -6.17 -8.35 13.94
C LEU A 148 -6.51 -7.18 14.86
N SER A 149 -5.51 -6.62 15.52
CA SER A 149 -5.64 -5.46 16.40
C SER A 149 -5.41 -4.17 15.63
N LEU A 150 -6.36 -3.24 15.74
CA LEU A 150 -6.30 -1.90 15.18
C LEU A 150 -6.26 -0.90 16.32
N LYS A 151 -5.12 -0.21 16.49
CA LYS A 151 -4.96 0.78 17.54
C LYS A 151 -4.60 2.13 16.96
N THR A 152 -5.24 3.18 17.46
CA THR A 152 -4.89 4.56 17.14
C THR A 152 -4.52 5.33 18.40
N SER A 153 -3.55 6.22 18.32
CA SER A 153 -3.10 7.04 19.43
C SER A 153 -2.43 8.33 18.99
N TYR A 154 -2.36 9.30 19.90
CA TYR A 154 -1.58 10.52 19.70
C TYR A 154 -0.13 10.31 20.14
N SER A 155 0.83 10.56 19.26
CA SER A 155 2.27 10.45 19.57
C SER A 155 2.90 11.85 19.71
N MET A 156 3.38 12.18 20.90
CA MET A 156 4.08 13.44 21.15
C MET A 156 5.53 13.46 20.65
N THR A 157 6.14 12.29 20.43
CA THR A 157 7.60 12.16 20.25
C THR A 157 8.02 11.79 18.83
N ARG A 158 7.08 11.53 17.94
CA ARG A 158 7.39 11.12 16.57
C ARG A 158 7.62 12.31 15.66
N TYR A 159 8.87 12.46 15.20
CA TYR A 159 9.29 13.50 14.27
C TYR A 159 10.12 12.87 13.14
N ILE A 160 9.99 13.42 11.94
CA ILE A 160 10.90 13.16 10.83
C ILE A 160 11.61 14.44 10.41
N SER A 161 12.81 14.32 9.87
CA SER A 161 13.49 15.45 9.23
C SER A 161 12.99 15.59 7.79
N SER A 162 12.49 16.76 7.44
CA SER A 162 12.11 17.07 6.05
C SER A 162 13.38 17.09 5.20
N LEU A 163 13.33 16.42 4.04
CA LEU A 163 14.46 16.38 3.11
C LEU A 163 14.70 17.71 2.39
N SER A 164 13.66 18.56 2.27
CA SER A 164 13.74 19.80 1.50
C SER A 164 14.33 20.97 2.26
N ASP A 165 14.15 21.03 3.59
CA ASP A 165 14.55 22.18 4.42
C ASP A 165 15.12 21.80 5.78
N GLY A 166 15.37 20.51 6.02
CA GLY A 166 15.92 19.98 7.27
C GLY A 166 15.03 20.17 8.50
N LYS A 167 13.82 20.72 8.34
CA LYS A 167 12.91 20.95 9.46
C LYS A 167 12.32 19.66 9.99
N ARG A 168 12.14 19.63 11.31
CA ARG A 168 11.46 18.52 11.97
C ARG A 168 9.95 18.62 11.73
N VAL A 169 9.36 17.59 11.13
CA VAL A 169 7.92 17.45 10.93
C VAL A 169 7.39 16.51 12.00
N HIS A 170 6.40 16.98 12.77
CA HIS A 170 5.71 16.16 13.76
C HIS A 170 4.73 15.21 13.09
N LEU A 171 4.71 13.96 13.51
CA LEU A 171 3.81 12.89 13.03
C LEU A 171 2.95 12.38 14.19
N PRO A 172 1.95 13.16 14.64
CA PRO A 172 1.24 12.87 15.87
C PRO A 172 0.23 11.74 15.77
N LEU A 173 -0.36 11.49 14.60
CA LEU A 173 -1.25 10.35 14.42
C LEU A 173 -0.44 9.07 14.31
N GLN A 174 -0.62 8.16 15.26
CA GLN A 174 -0.07 6.81 15.19
C GLN A 174 -1.20 5.81 14.99
N ILE A 175 -1.02 4.91 14.02
CA ILE A 175 -1.92 3.81 13.70
C ILE A 175 -1.10 2.53 13.78
N GLU A 176 -1.47 1.61 14.65
CA GLU A 176 -0.84 0.29 14.77
C GLU A 176 -1.82 -0.77 14.27
N ILE A 177 -1.33 -1.63 13.39
CA ILE A 177 -2.05 -2.76 12.81
C ILE A 177 -1.22 -3.99 13.14
N GLU A 178 -1.70 -4.80 14.07
CA GLU A 178 -1.00 -5.97 14.59
C GLU A 178 -1.82 -7.23 14.35
N ASP A 179 -1.23 -8.24 13.73
CA ASP A 179 -1.77 -9.58 13.59
C ASP A 179 -1.08 -10.57 14.53
N THR A 180 -1.73 -11.70 14.79
CA THR A 180 -1.18 -12.80 15.59
C THR A 180 -0.69 -13.96 14.72
N GLY A 181 -0.44 -13.71 13.43
CA GLY A 181 -0.01 -14.70 12.46
C GLY A 181 1.44 -15.16 12.60
N GLU A 182 1.96 -15.78 11.57
CA GLU A 182 3.32 -16.38 11.56
C GLU A 182 4.45 -15.35 11.64
N GLY A 183 4.13 -14.06 11.42
CA GLY A 183 5.11 -12.98 11.42
C GLY A 183 5.96 -12.93 10.15
N ILE A 184 6.93 -12.01 10.15
CA ILE A 184 7.87 -11.81 9.03
C ILE A 184 9.23 -12.39 9.41
N PRO A 185 9.84 -13.24 8.56
CA PRO A 185 11.19 -13.73 8.78
C PRO A 185 12.19 -12.58 8.97
N HIS A 186 13.08 -12.72 9.94
CA HIS A 186 14.04 -11.67 10.30
C HIS A 186 14.90 -11.19 9.12
N GLU A 187 15.29 -12.13 8.25
CA GLU A 187 16.10 -11.85 7.06
C GLU A 187 15.40 -10.93 6.05
N LEU A 188 14.08 -10.96 6.01
CA LEU A 188 13.28 -10.15 5.09
C LEU A 188 12.80 -8.83 5.71
N ALA A 189 12.84 -8.71 7.03
CA ALA A 189 12.28 -7.54 7.74
C ALA A 189 12.83 -6.19 7.25
N ALA A 190 14.08 -6.14 6.82
CA ALA A 190 14.71 -4.94 6.27
C ALA A 190 14.22 -4.59 4.85
N HIS A 191 13.72 -5.57 4.09
CA HIS A 191 13.43 -5.45 2.66
C HIS A 191 11.95 -5.55 2.32
N ILE A 192 11.06 -5.73 3.30
CA ILE A 192 9.62 -5.99 3.06
C ILE A 192 8.88 -4.87 2.33
N PHE A 193 9.42 -3.65 2.33
CA PHE A 193 8.88 -2.52 1.61
C PHE A 193 9.48 -2.33 0.22
N GLU A 194 10.44 -3.16 -0.17
CA GLU A 194 10.98 -3.17 -1.52
C GLU A 194 10.01 -3.85 -2.48
N PRO A 195 9.87 -3.33 -3.72
CA PRO A 195 9.04 -3.96 -4.72
C PRO A 195 9.51 -5.39 -5.04
N PHE A 196 8.54 -6.27 -5.32
CA PHE A 196 8.75 -7.67 -5.70
C PHE A 196 9.28 -8.59 -4.60
N ILE A 197 9.46 -8.12 -3.37
CA ILE A 197 9.80 -8.95 -2.22
C ILE A 197 8.52 -9.59 -1.67
N SER A 198 8.47 -10.92 -1.67
CA SER A 198 7.34 -11.70 -1.15
C SER A 198 7.80 -13.07 -0.68
N THR A 199 7.28 -13.54 0.45
CA THR A 199 7.44 -14.92 0.92
C THR A 199 6.38 -15.87 0.36
N LYS A 200 5.34 -15.32 -0.30
CA LYS A 200 4.16 -16.06 -0.74
C LYS A 200 4.34 -16.56 -2.16
N SER A 201 4.05 -17.84 -2.39
CA SER A 201 3.95 -18.40 -3.74
C SER A 201 2.79 -17.73 -4.48
N GLY A 202 3.09 -16.89 -5.48
CA GLY A 202 2.09 -16.11 -6.23
C GLY A 202 1.80 -14.71 -5.69
N GLY A 203 2.47 -14.27 -4.63
CA GLY A 203 2.45 -12.89 -4.18
C GLY A 203 3.22 -11.98 -5.13
N SER A 204 2.65 -10.84 -5.53
CA SER A 204 3.33 -9.87 -6.42
C SER A 204 4.49 -9.12 -5.76
N GLY A 205 4.57 -9.12 -4.41
CA GLY A 205 5.54 -8.32 -3.66
C GLY A 205 5.35 -6.80 -3.78
N LEU A 206 4.22 -6.33 -4.33
CA LEU A 206 3.97 -4.91 -4.58
C LEU A 206 3.11 -4.25 -3.49
N GLY A 207 2.41 -5.04 -2.68
CA GLY A 207 1.45 -4.53 -1.71
C GLY A 207 2.07 -3.61 -0.65
N LEU A 208 3.14 -4.05 0.01
CA LEU A 208 3.82 -3.26 1.04
C LEU A 208 4.61 -2.08 0.46
N ALA A 209 5.18 -2.25 -0.73
CA ALA A 209 5.84 -1.15 -1.46
C ALA A 209 4.83 -0.02 -1.76
N MET A 210 3.60 -0.38 -2.20
CA MET A 210 2.52 0.58 -2.42
C MET A 210 2.11 1.26 -1.11
N VAL A 211 1.97 0.51 -0.02
CA VAL A 211 1.66 1.09 1.30
C VAL A 211 2.72 2.12 1.69
N ALA A 212 4.01 1.78 1.57
CA ALA A 212 5.10 2.71 1.88
C ALA A 212 5.07 3.97 1.01
N SER A 213 4.78 3.83 -0.28
CA SER A 213 4.64 4.97 -1.20
C SER A 213 3.49 5.88 -0.80
N VAL A 214 2.29 5.32 -0.63
CA VAL A 214 1.08 6.09 -0.24
C VAL A 214 1.31 6.85 1.07
N ILE A 215 1.81 6.17 2.12
CA ILE A 215 2.08 6.80 3.41
C ILE A 215 3.11 7.93 3.28
N ALA A 216 4.12 7.74 2.48
CA ALA A 216 5.13 8.75 2.24
C ALA A 216 4.62 9.96 1.45
N ASP A 217 3.72 9.76 0.49
CA ASP A 217 3.08 10.83 -0.26
C ASP A 217 2.15 11.67 0.64
N HIS A 218 1.61 11.07 1.68
CA HIS A 218 0.91 11.76 2.77
C HIS A 218 1.86 12.42 3.78
N GLY A 219 3.18 12.35 3.58
CA GLY A 219 4.19 12.91 4.46
C GLY A 219 4.40 12.14 5.76
N GLY A 220 3.93 10.90 5.79
CA GLY A 220 4.03 9.99 6.93
C GLY A 220 5.20 9.01 6.83
N THR A 221 5.24 8.09 7.78
CA THR A 221 6.17 6.95 7.84
C THR A 221 5.44 5.67 8.17
N ILE A 222 5.93 4.56 7.65
CA ILE A 222 5.54 3.22 8.07
C ILE A 222 6.77 2.45 8.52
N THR A 223 6.63 1.71 9.61
CA THR A 223 7.69 0.83 10.13
C THR A 223 7.08 -0.51 10.53
N GLN A 224 7.82 -1.58 10.30
CA GLN A 224 7.49 -2.87 10.85
C GLN A 224 8.11 -2.95 12.24
N LEU A 225 7.29 -3.29 13.22
CA LEU A 225 7.69 -3.55 14.59
C LEU A 225 7.56 -5.05 14.85
N ARG A 226 8.33 -5.56 15.80
CA ARG A 226 8.12 -6.93 16.28
C ARG A 226 6.81 -6.96 17.04
N GLY A 227 5.81 -7.66 16.52
CA GLY A 227 4.54 -7.90 17.18
C GLY A 227 4.71 -8.82 18.40
N ARG A 228 3.66 -8.95 19.21
CA ARG A 228 3.66 -9.87 20.37
C ARG A 228 3.79 -11.31 19.94
N GLN A 229 3.14 -11.70 18.84
CA GLN A 229 3.16 -13.05 18.28
C GLN A 229 3.35 -13.06 16.75
N GLY A 230 2.90 -12.03 16.04
CA GLY A 230 2.91 -11.93 14.58
C GLY A 230 3.59 -10.67 14.08
N THR A 231 2.94 -9.97 13.14
CA THR A 231 3.46 -8.74 12.54
C THR A 231 2.74 -7.51 13.08
N CYS A 232 3.47 -6.47 13.42
CA CYS A 232 2.93 -5.16 13.75
C CYS A 232 3.46 -4.12 12.76
N PHE A 233 2.57 -3.42 12.07
CA PHE A 233 2.88 -2.23 11.29
C PHE A 233 2.47 -0.97 12.06
N SER A 234 3.43 -0.05 12.26
CA SER A 234 3.19 1.26 12.86
C SER A 234 3.28 2.33 11.78
N ILE A 235 2.18 3.02 11.55
CA ILE A 235 2.05 4.13 10.60
C ILE A 235 1.95 5.42 11.40
N ASN A 236 2.73 6.42 11.01
CA ASN A 236 2.66 7.76 11.59
C ASN A 236 2.35 8.79 10.50
N LEU A 237 1.32 9.61 10.71
CA LEU A 237 0.89 10.66 9.80
C LEU A 237 0.91 12.03 10.46
N PRO A 238 1.19 13.10 9.70
CA PRO A 238 1.07 14.46 10.20
C PRO A 238 -0.41 14.88 10.24
N PHE A 239 -0.77 15.70 11.20
CA PHE A 239 -1.94 16.57 11.04
C PHE A 239 -1.52 17.72 10.11
N LEU A 240 -1.94 17.67 8.86
CA LEU A 240 -1.57 18.70 7.90
C LEU A 240 -2.32 20.00 8.22
N ASN A 241 -1.61 20.98 8.79
CA ASN A 241 -2.09 22.35 8.82
C ASN A 241 -2.16 22.90 7.39
N ALA A 242 -3.21 23.66 7.07
CA ALA A 242 -3.47 24.25 5.74
C ALA A 242 -2.25 25.03 5.16
N ALA A 243 -1.38 25.57 6.00
CA ALA A 243 -0.17 26.29 5.60
C ALA A 243 0.91 25.43 4.91
N ASN A 244 0.91 24.12 5.08
CA ASN A 244 1.91 23.23 4.47
C ASN A 244 1.49 22.68 3.09
N SER A 245 0.20 22.66 2.78
CA SER A 245 -0.33 22.20 1.50
C SER A 245 0.03 23.16 0.35
N GLU A 246 -0.04 24.47 0.57
CA GLU A 246 0.30 25.47 -0.45
C GLU A 246 1.80 25.51 -0.80
N ARG A 247 2.67 25.24 0.18
CA ARG A 247 4.12 25.23 -0.07
C ARG A 247 4.58 24.04 -0.89
N ARG A 248 3.98 22.86 -0.72
CA ARG A 248 4.30 21.66 -1.52
C ARG A 248 3.81 21.78 -2.97
N GLN A 249 2.67 22.42 -3.20
CA GLN A 249 2.20 22.72 -4.56
C GLN A 249 3.13 23.69 -5.28
N LYS A 250 3.63 24.72 -4.61
CA LYS A 250 4.59 25.69 -5.18
C LYS A 250 5.98 25.08 -5.45
N SER A 251 6.48 24.18 -4.63
CA SER A 251 7.76 23.48 -4.88
C SER A 251 7.71 22.55 -6.09
N ARG A 252 6.57 21.92 -6.37
CA ARG A 252 6.41 21.05 -7.55
C ARG A 252 6.31 21.84 -8.85
N SER A 253 5.73 23.04 -8.84
CA SER A 253 5.63 23.89 -10.04
C SER A 253 6.95 24.57 -10.45
N HIS A 254 7.97 24.57 -9.58
CA HIS A 254 9.30 25.17 -9.89
C HIS A 254 10.32 24.18 -10.48
N ILE A 255 10.01 22.89 -10.48
CA ILE A 255 10.89 21.84 -11.06
C ILE A 255 10.60 21.60 -12.55
N PHE A 256 9.52 22.19 -13.07
CA PHE A 256 9.09 22.06 -14.48
C PHE A 256 9.15 23.39 -15.27
N ARG A 257 10.06 24.30 -14.90
CA ARG A 257 10.45 25.41 -15.77
C ARG A 257 11.91 25.33 -16.15
#